data_c5f3076a0fe23ca0e0fcbf406174fb0c
#
_entry.id   c5f3076a0fe23ca0e0fcbf406174fb0c
#
_cell.length_a   1.000
_cell.length_b   1.000
_cell.length_c   1.000
_cell.angle_alpha   90.00
_cell.angle_beta   90.00
_cell.angle_gamma   90.00
#
_symmetry.space_group_name_H-M   'P 1'
#
loop_
_entity.id
_entity.type
_entity.pdbx_description
1 polymer ?
#
loop_
_entity_poly.entity_id
_entity_poly.type
_entity_poly.pdbx_seq_one_letter_code
_entity_poly.pdbx_strand_id
1 'polypeptide(L)'
;MKILIAGDIVGQPGRTAFSRTAGKMREQERVDMIIANAENSAGGRGITPVICEELFAAGADVLTLGDHTWDQKELAPWLKNAKRVVRPANFAPGCPGPGYVTVQIKNVPVTVISLVGRVFMSPYDCPFRTADDILSRLTPSGGIIVADVHAEATSEKIALGRYLDGRVSAVVGTHTHVQTADEEILPNGTAYITDLGMTGPKDSVLGRDVNSVLHKFLTGMPSKFEIATGKVAFEGVLIT
;
A
#
# COMPACT_ATOMS: atom_id res chain seq x y z
N MET A 1 13.27 10.98 11.35
CA MET A 1 12.72 9.60 11.48
C MET A 1 12.73 8.97 10.11
N LYS A 2 13.26 7.76 9.96
CA LYS A 2 13.28 7.05 8.67
C LYS A 2 12.11 6.08 8.55
N ILE A 3 11.27 6.27 7.55
CA ILE A 3 10.11 5.41 7.26
C ILE A 3 10.32 4.77 5.88
N LEU A 4 10.38 3.44 5.84
CA LEU A 4 10.38 2.68 4.60
C LEU A 4 8.94 2.33 4.24
N ILE A 5 8.53 2.60 3.01
CA ILE A 5 7.21 2.21 2.50
C ILE A 5 7.44 1.31 1.29
N ALA A 6 7.06 0.04 1.41
CA ALA A 6 7.15 -0.95 0.35
C ALA A 6 5.90 -0.90 -0.54
N GLY A 7 6.10 -0.98 -1.84
CA GLY A 7 5.02 -1.12 -2.83
C GLY A 7 4.32 -2.47 -2.74
N ASP A 8 3.34 -2.67 -3.60
CA ASP A 8 2.43 -3.82 -3.59
C ASP A 8 3.16 -5.16 -3.49
N ILE A 9 2.98 -5.87 -2.37
CA ILE A 9 3.58 -7.20 -2.17
C ILE A 9 2.77 -8.23 -2.95
N VAL A 10 3.38 -8.83 -3.99
CA VAL A 10 2.67 -9.75 -4.89
C VAL A 10 3.06 -11.21 -4.65
N GLY A 11 2.11 -11.97 -4.12
CA GLY A 11 2.21 -13.41 -3.93
C GLY A 11 3.37 -13.85 -3.04
N GLN A 12 3.68 -15.15 -3.06
CA GLN A 12 4.79 -15.69 -2.29
C GLN A 12 6.17 -15.11 -2.69
N PRO A 13 6.49 -14.87 -3.98
CA PRO A 13 7.76 -14.25 -4.34
C PRO A 13 7.94 -12.88 -3.69
N GLY A 14 6.87 -12.05 -3.65
CA GLY A 14 6.88 -10.73 -3.02
C GLY A 14 7.08 -10.82 -1.51
N ARG A 15 6.36 -11.73 -0.82
CA ARG A 15 6.55 -11.96 0.62
C ARG A 15 7.99 -12.39 0.95
N THR A 16 8.56 -13.27 0.12
CA THR A 16 9.95 -13.71 0.29
C THR A 16 10.94 -12.55 0.10
N ALA A 17 10.72 -11.70 -0.93
CA ALA A 17 11.56 -10.51 -1.16
C ALA A 17 11.44 -9.53 0.01
N PHE A 18 10.22 -9.27 0.49
CA PHE A 18 9.96 -8.42 1.66
C PHE A 18 10.70 -8.93 2.90
N SER A 19 10.53 -10.20 3.26
CA SER A 19 11.16 -10.80 4.45
C SER A 19 12.67 -10.74 4.42
N ARG A 20 13.30 -10.90 3.23
CA ARG A 20 14.76 -10.81 3.06
C ARG A 20 15.29 -9.39 3.15
N THR A 21 14.46 -8.40 2.81
CA THR A 21 14.90 -6.99 2.67
C THR A 21 14.55 -6.16 3.90
N ALA A 22 13.38 -6.33 4.50
CA ALA A 22 12.90 -5.52 5.60
C ALA A 22 13.86 -5.47 6.80
N GLY A 23 14.35 -6.63 7.24
CA GLY A 23 15.33 -6.72 8.33
C GLY A 23 16.65 -6.02 8.00
N LYS A 24 17.18 -6.21 6.76
CA LYS A 24 18.39 -5.54 6.30
C LYS A 24 18.25 -4.02 6.27
N MET A 25 17.10 -3.52 5.80
CA MET A 25 16.82 -2.09 5.78
C MET A 25 16.78 -1.49 7.19
N ARG A 26 16.21 -2.21 8.16
CA ARG A 26 16.25 -1.77 9.55
C ARG A 26 17.67 -1.63 10.10
N GLU A 27 18.52 -2.60 9.82
CA GLU A 27 19.90 -2.63 10.34
C GLU A 27 20.81 -1.66 9.58
N GLN A 28 20.84 -1.74 8.25
CA GLN A 28 21.80 -1.01 7.42
C GLN A 28 21.41 0.47 7.25
N GLU A 29 20.11 0.73 7.00
CA GLU A 29 19.60 2.09 6.78
C GLU A 29 19.05 2.74 8.06
N ARG A 30 19.00 2.00 9.18
CA ARG A 30 18.44 2.47 10.46
C ARG A 30 16.98 2.91 10.31
N VAL A 31 16.19 2.12 9.59
CA VAL A 31 14.77 2.39 9.40
C VAL A 31 14.02 2.26 10.72
N ASP A 32 13.25 3.28 11.06
CA ASP A 32 12.48 3.34 12.31
C ASP A 32 11.12 2.64 12.17
N MET A 33 10.49 2.73 11.00
CA MET A 33 9.18 2.16 10.71
C MET A 33 9.13 1.60 9.29
N ILE A 34 8.42 0.47 9.13
CA ILE A 34 8.17 -0.15 7.82
C ILE A 34 6.66 -0.27 7.61
N ILE A 35 6.17 0.37 6.54
CA ILE A 35 4.81 0.25 6.03
C ILE A 35 4.87 -0.55 4.74
N ALA A 36 3.89 -1.41 4.46
CA ALA A 36 3.85 -2.15 3.22
C ALA A 36 2.41 -2.30 2.69
N ASN A 37 2.21 -2.09 1.40
CA ASN A 37 0.95 -2.48 0.77
C ASN A 37 0.96 -3.99 0.57
N ALA A 38 -0.03 -4.67 1.16
CA ALA A 38 -0.06 -6.13 1.24
C ALA A 38 -1.29 -6.76 0.58
N GLU A 39 -2.08 -5.97 -0.16
CA GLU A 39 -3.34 -6.45 -0.72
C GLU A 39 -3.21 -7.58 -1.75
N ASN A 40 -2.03 -7.72 -2.37
CA ASN A 40 -1.77 -8.73 -3.41
C ASN A 40 -0.97 -9.93 -2.89
N SER A 41 -0.77 -10.05 -1.58
CA SER A 41 0.15 -11.03 -0.99
C SER A 41 -0.37 -12.48 -0.96
N ALA A 42 -1.69 -12.70 -1.03
CA ALA A 42 -2.31 -14.03 -1.09
C ALA A 42 -2.54 -14.47 -2.54
N GLY A 43 -1.53 -15.07 -3.17
CA GLY A 43 -1.66 -15.55 -4.55
C GLY A 43 -1.91 -14.44 -5.58
N GLY A 44 -1.59 -13.20 -5.23
CA GLY A 44 -1.73 -12.01 -6.08
C GLY A 44 -3.09 -11.30 -5.97
N ARG A 45 -3.96 -11.70 -5.03
CA ARG A 45 -5.24 -11.03 -4.75
C ARG A 45 -5.64 -11.24 -3.29
N GLY A 46 -5.83 -10.14 -2.57
CA GLY A 46 -6.17 -10.17 -1.15
C GLY A 46 -5.01 -10.58 -0.25
N ILE A 47 -5.31 -10.67 1.03
CA ILE A 47 -4.42 -11.11 2.10
C ILE A 47 -5.19 -11.96 3.10
N THR A 48 -4.52 -12.94 3.71
CA THR A 48 -5.10 -13.76 4.79
C THR A 48 -4.55 -13.33 6.16
N PRO A 49 -5.24 -13.63 7.27
CA PRO A 49 -4.71 -13.39 8.61
C PRO A 49 -3.31 -13.98 8.83
N VAL A 50 -3.09 -15.21 8.34
CA VAL A 50 -1.79 -15.90 8.45
C VAL A 50 -0.69 -15.11 7.74
N ILE A 51 -0.97 -14.56 6.55
CA ILE A 51 -0.01 -13.75 5.81
C ILE A 51 0.22 -12.39 6.49
N CYS A 52 -0.80 -11.80 7.13
CA CYS A 52 -0.58 -10.60 7.94
C CYS A 52 0.45 -10.85 9.04
N GLU A 53 0.31 -11.95 9.78
CA GLU A 53 1.25 -12.31 10.85
C GLU A 53 2.65 -12.66 10.29
N GLU A 54 2.73 -13.31 9.12
CA GLU A 54 4.00 -13.55 8.41
C GLU A 54 4.73 -12.24 8.12
N LEU A 55 4.03 -11.25 7.57
CA LEU A 55 4.62 -9.95 7.22
C LEU A 55 4.99 -9.12 8.46
N PHE A 56 4.22 -9.20 9.53
CA PHE A 56 4.57 -8.58 10.81
C PHE A 56 5.83 -9.22 11.41
N ALA A 57 5.93 -10.54 11.39
CA ALA A 57 7.11 -11.26 11.84
C ALA A 57 8.35 -10.94 11.00
N ALA A 58 8.16 -10.64 9.70
CA ALA A 58 9.21 -10.19 8.80
C ALA A 58 9.64 -8.72 9.01
N GLY A 59 8.93 -7.95 9.86
CA GLY A 59 9.32 -6.61 10.25
C GLY A 59 8.42 -5.48 9.78
N ALA A 60 7.26 -5.75 9.18
CA ALA A 60 6.26 -4.71 8.93
C ALA A 60 5.69 -4.18 10.26
N ASP A 61 5.51 -2.87 10.36
CA ASP A 61 4.82 -2.22 11.48
C ASP A 61 3.34 -2.02 11.17
N VAL A 62 3.02 -1.61 9.95
CA VAL A 62 1.65 -1.40 9.46
C VAL A 62 1.53 -1.96 8.04
N LEU A 63 0.41 -2.61 7.77
CA LEU A 63 0.03 -3.08 6.43
C LEU A 63 -1.13 -2.22 5.91
N THR A 64 -1.00 -1.72 4.67
CA THR A 64 -2.09 -1.07 3.94
C THR A 64 -2.69 -2.03 2.93
N LEU A 65 -3.94 -1.82 2.60
CA LEU A 65 -4.71 -2.59 1.63
C LEU A 65 -5.33 -1.65 0.58
N GLY A 66 -5.90 -2.23 -0.47
CA GLY A 66 -6.55 -1.53 -1.56
C GLY A 66 -7.88 -2.20 -1.97
N ASP A 67 -8.20 -2.23 -3.25
CA ASP A 67 -9.47 -2.74 -3.78
C ASP A 67 -9.63 -4.26 -3.66
N HIS A 68 -8.53 -5.01 -3.50
CA HIS A 68 -8.56 -6.47 -3.25
C HIS A 68 -8.74 -6.86 -1.77
N THR A 69 -9.03 -5.92 -0.87
CA THR A 69 -9.21 -6.17 0.57
C THR A 69 -10.14 -7.35 0.87
N TRP A 70 -11.22 -7.52 0.09
CA TRP A 70 -12.26 -8.52 0.38
C TRP A 70 -12.11 -9.84 -0.38
N ASP A 71 -11.03 -10.03 -1.13
CA ASP A 71 -10.85 -11.23 -1.96
C ASP A 71 -10.57 -12.51 -1.17
N GLN A 72 -10.14 -12.38 0.10
CA GLN A 72 -9.97 -13.50 1.03
C GLN A 72 -11.03 -13.44 2.14
N LYS A 73 -11.93 -14.42 2.16
CA LYS A 73 -13.13 -14.43 3.02
C LYS A 73 -12.82 -14.38 4.53
N GLU A 74 -11.71 -14.98 4.94
CA GLU A 74 -11.28 -15.02 6.34
C GLU A 74 -10.77 -13.67 6.86
N LEU A 75 -10.43 -12.73 5.97
CA LEU A 75 -9.90 -11.43 6.38
C LEU A 75 -10.96 -10.57 7.08
N ALA A 76 -12.17 -10.50 6.54
CA ALA A 76 -13.22 -9.60 7.04
C ALA A 76 -13.57 -9.81 8.53
N PRO A 77 -13.81 -11.04 9.05
CA PRO A 77 -14.05 -11.24 10.47
C PRO A 77 -12.80 -10.94 11.33
N TRP A 78 -11.61 -11.26 10.85
CA TRP A 78 -10.35 -11.02 11.57
C TRP A 78 -10.03 -9.52 11.66
N LEU A 79 -10.28 -8.77 10.59
CA LEU A 79 -9.95 -7.35 10.47
C LEU A 79 -10.67 -6.47 11.51
N LYS A 80 -11.81 -6.93 12.06
CA LYS A 80 -12.54 -6.24 13.15
C LYS A 80 -11.65 -5.96 14.37
N ASN A 81 -10.69 -6.83 14.64
CA ASN A 81 -9.81 -6.74 15.81
C ASN A 81 -8.35 -6.40 15.43
N ALA A 82 -8.05 -6.28 14.14
CA ALA A 82 -6.72 -5.94 13.68
C ALA A 82 -6.38 -4.48 13.97
N LYS A 83 -5.21 -4.25 14.59
CA LYS A 83 -4.77 -2.91 15.01
C LYS A 83 -3.74 -2.28 14.09
N ARG A 84 -3.15 -3.07 13.17
CA ARG A 84 -2.04 -2.65 12.32
C ARG A 84 -2.25 -2.97 10.84
N VAL A 85 -3.48 -3.34 10.47
CA VAL A 85 -3.89 -3.52 9.06
C VAL A 85 -4.95 -2.49 8.74
N VAL A 86 -4.71 -1.70 7.70
CA VAL A 86 -5.51 -0.54 7.33
C VAL A 86 -6.13 -0.81 5.96
N ARG A 87 -7.45 -0.93 5.92
CA ARG A 87 -8.19 -0.98 4.66
C ARG A 87 -8.45 0.44 4.12
N PRO A 88 -8.82 0.61 2.84
CA PRO A 88 -9.22 1.92 2.35
C PRO A 88 -10.31 2.58 3.22
N ALA A 89 -10.03 3.80 3.67
CA ALA A 89 -10.90 4.54 4.58
C ALA A 89 -12.23 4.93 3.91
N ASN A 90 -12.19 5.15 2.60
CA ASN A 90 -13.35 5.53 1.79
C ASN A 90 -14.16 4.33 1.24
N PHE A 91 -14.05 3.16 1.86
CA PHE A 91 -15.05 2.10 1.72
C PHE A 91 -16.36 2.51 2.41
N ALA A 92 -17.44 1.87 2.02
CA ALA A 92 -18.78 2.14 2.59
C ALA A 92 -18.76 2.06 4.14
N PRO A 93 -19.57 2.90 4.83
CA PRO A 93 -19.71 2.83 6.27
C PRO A 93 -20.09 1.43 6.77
N GLY A 94 -19.51 1.00 7.89
CA GLY A 94 -19.77 -0.32 8.49
C GLY A 94 -18.87 -1.44 7.98
N CYS A 95 -18.00 -1.22 6.99
CA CYS A 95 -16.98 -2.18 6.62
C CYS A 95 -16.04 -2.50 7.80
N PRO A 96 -15.69 -3.78 8.05
CA PRO A 96 -14.83 -4.15 9.16
C PRO A 96 -13.40 -3.59 9.01
N GLY A 97 -12.76 -3.33 10.14
CA GLY A 97 -11.39 -2.84 10.22
C GLY A 97 -11.23 -1.32 10.07
N PRO A 98 -10.09 -0.79 10.49
CA PRO A 98 -9.82 0.64 10.46
C PRO A 98 -9.44 1.12 9.06
N GLY A 99 -9.80 2.37 8.73
CA GLY A 99 -9.34 3.08 7.53
C GLY A 99 -8.04 3.86 7.76
N TYR A 100 -7.63 4.02 9.01
CA TYR A 100 -6.34 4.56 9.43
C TYR A 100 -5.97 4.03 10.81
N VAL A 101 -4.70 4.05 11.15
CA VAL A 101 -4.20 3.70 12.49
C VAL A 101 -3.12 4.69 12.89
N THR A 102 -3.00 4.93 14.21
CA THR A 102 -1.87 5.67 14.77
C THR A 102 -1.05 4.74 15.65
N VAL A 103 0.25 4.63 15.35
CA VAL A 103 1.21 3.85 16.12
C VAL A 103 2.29 4.76 16.72
N GLN A 104 2.85 4.35 17.86
CA GLN A 104 3.95 5.10 18.50
C GLN A 104 5.30 4.53 18.03
N ILE A 105 6.11 5.35 17.39
CA ILE A 105 7.46 5.02 16.95
C ILE A 105 8.44 5.99 17.64
N LYS A 106 9.26 5.47 18.54
CA LYS A 106 10.20 6.30 19.32
C LYS A 106 9.52 7.53 19.98
N ASN A 107 8.35 7.34 20.57
CA ASN A 107 7.52 8.38 21.20
C ASN A 107 6.95 9.44 20.23
N VAL A 108 7.02 9.22 18.93
CA VAL A 108 6.35 10.05 17.90
C VAL A 108 5.14 9.31 17.39
N PRO A 109 3.92 9.91 17.42
CA PRO A 109 2.75 9.30 16.80
C PRO A 109 2.89 9.33 15.28
N VAL A 110 2.75 8.16 14.64
CA VAL A 110 2.72 8.00 13.18
C VAL A 110 1.37 7.48 12.78
N THR A 111 0.62 8.26 12.01
CA THR A 111 -0.68 7.88 11.47
C THR A 111 -0.52 7.41 10.03
N VAL A 112 -1.04 6.23 9.74
CA VAL A 112 -1.08 5.66 8.38
C VAL A 112 -2.53 5.61 7.93
N ILE A 113 -2.82 6.23 6.79
CA ILE A 113 -4.15 6.30 6.16
C ILE A 113 -4.08 5.51 4.85
N SER A 114 -5.06 4.66 4.55
CA SER A 114 -5.24 4.09 3.22
C SER A 114 -6.46 4.73 2.56
N LEU A 115 -6.31 5.12 1.29
CA LEU A 115 -7.36 5.67 0.44
C LEU A 115 -7.39 4.90 -0.87
N VAL A 116 -8.56 4.63 -1.42
CA VAL A 116 -8.71 4.03 -2.75
C VAL A 116 -9.29 5.04 -3.73
N GLY A 117 -8.78 5.04 -4.96
CA GLY A 117 -9.27 5.88 -6.05
C GLY A 117 -10.64 5.47 -6.56
N ARG A 118 -11.20 6.27 -7.48
CA ARG A 118 -12.49 6.04 -8.13
C ARG A 118 -12.40 6.02 -9.65
N VAL A 119 -11.38 6.67 -10.20
CA VAL A 119 -11.19 6.74 -11.66
C VAL A 119 -10.74 5.38 -12.17
N PHE A 120 -11.54 4.76 -13.01
CA PHE A 120 -11.39 3.38 -13.52
C PHE A 120 -11.43 2.29 -12.43
N MET A 121 -11.98 2.59 -11.26
CA MET A 121 -12.14 1.68 -10.13
C MET A 121 -13.62 1.57 -9.74
N SER A 122 -13.94 0.82 -8.68
CA SER A 122 -15.29 0.72 -8.15
C SER A 122 -15.79 2.06 -7.58
N PRO A 123 -17.12 2.29 -7.49
CA PRO A 123 -17.70 3.55 -7.03
C PRO A 123 -17.60 3.72 -5.51
N TYR A 124 -16.39 3.84 -5.00
CA TYR A 124 -16.12 4.13 -3.59
C TYR A 124 -16.50 5.55 -3.19
N ASP A 125 -16.54 5.84 -1.90
CA ASP A 125 -16.73 7.21 -1.41
C ASP A 125 -15.57 8.13 -1.81
N CYS A 126 -15.78 9.45 -1.75
CA CYS A 126 -14.79 10.42 -2.20
C CYS A 126 -13.52 10.40 -1.34
N PRO A 127 -12.33 10.04 -1.88
CA PRO A 127 -11.10 9.98 -1.10
C PRO A 127 -10.67 11.35 -0.56
N PHE A 128 -10.96 12.45 -1.26
CA PHE A 128 -10.67 13.82 -0.80
C PHE A 128 -11.47 14.17 0.46
N ARG A 129 -12.79 13.93 0.45
CA ARG A 129 -13.64 14.19 1.61
C ARG A 129 -13.34 13.27 2.78
N THR A 130 -13.03 12.01 2.50
CA THR A 130 -12.63 11.05 3.52
C THR A 130 -11.31 11.46 4.19
N ALA A 131 -10.35 11.97 3.42
CA ALA A 131 -9.12 12.52 3.97
C ALA A 131 -9.39 13.73 4.87
N ASP A 132 -10.26 14.66 4.46
CA ASP A 132 -10.68 15.80 5.27
C ASP A 132 -11.30 15.37 6.61
N ASP A 133 -12.21 14.41 6.56
CA ASP A 133 -12.87 13.85 7.74
C ASP A 133 -11.87 13.23 8.72
N ILE A 134 -10.89 12.47 8.21
CA ILE A 134 -9.85 11.86 9.05
C ILE A 134 -8.98 12.95 9.66
N LEU A 135 -8.45 13.87 8.84
CA LEU A 135 -7.55 14.91 9.29
C LEU A 135 -8.20 15.84 10.32
N SER A 136 -9.52 16.10 10.20
CA SER A 136 -10.25 16.91 11.18
C SER A 136 -10.35 16.25 12.57
N ARG A 137 -10.24 14.94 12.65
CA ARG A 137 -10.31 14.15 13.90
C ARG A 137 -8.93 13.91 14.52
N LEU A 138 -7.87 14.04 13.73
CA LEU A 138 -6.51 13.90 14.24
C LEU A 138 -6.16 15.15 15.07
N THR A 139 -5.76 14.92 16.31
CA THR A 139 -5.33 16.02 17.18
C THR A 139 -4.09 16.69 16.57
N PRO A 140 -3.96 18.03 16.60
CA PRO A 140 -2.78 18.74 16.11
C PRO A 140 -1.57 18.50 17.03
N SER A 141 -1.11 17.27 17.16
CA SER A 141 -0.10 16.87 18.17
C SER A 141 1.31 16.67 17.61
N GLY A 142 1.63 17.24 16.45
CA GLY A 142 2.99 17.18 15.89
C GLY A 142 3.45 15.80 15.46
N GLY A 143 2.52 14.92 15.08
CA GLY A 143 2.81 13.57 14.58
C GLY A 143 3.11 13.54 13.08
N ILE A 144 3.57 12.39 12.62
CA ILE A 144 3.79 12.10 11.19
C ILE A 144 2.50 11.48 10.63
N ILE A 145 2.07 11.92 9.45
CA ILE A 145 0.92 11.37 8.75
C ILE A 145 1.38 10.90 7.37
N VAL A 146 1.14 9.62 7.06
CA VAL A 146 1.43 8.99 5.77
C VAL A 146 0.10 8.54 5.15
N ALA A 147 -0.17 8.94 3.91
CA ALA A 147 -1.31 8.50 3.14
C ALA A 147 -0.85 7.59 1.98
N ASP A 148 -1.33 6.34 1.97
CA ASP A 148 -1.23 5.41 0.84
C ASP A 148 -2.48 5.59 -0.04
N VAL A 149 -2.27 6.03 -1.28
CA VAL A 149 -3.30 6.28 -2.28
C VAL A 149 -3.28 5.17 -3.31
N HIS A 150 -4.13 4.18 -3.09
CA HIS A 150 -4.27 3.02 -3.93
C HIS A 150 -5.21 3.32 -5.11
N ALA A 151 -4.68 3.71 -6.25
CA ALA A 151 -5.48 4.20 -7.38
C ALA A 151 -4.87 3.85 -8.74
N GLU A 152 -5.76 3.60 -9.74
CA GLU A 152 -5.36 3.33 -11.12
C GLU A 152 -4.85 4.61 -11.80
N ALA A 153 -5.61 5.71 -11.73
CA ALA A 153 -5.31 6.93 -12.46
C ALA A 153 -4.22 7.77 -11.81
N THR A 154 -3.13 8.01 -12.52
CA THR A 154 -2.04 8.89 -12.06
C THR A 154 -2.53 10.30 -11.76
N SER A 155 -3.48 10.82 -12.55
CA SER A 155 -4.09 12.13 -12.32
C SER A 155 -4.82 12.24 -10.98
N GLU A 156 -5.47 11.16 -10.52
CA GLU A 156 -6.15 11.14 -9.21
C GLU A 156 -5.13 11.11 -8.07
N LYS A 157 -4.04 10.33 -8.22
CA LYS A 157 -2.92 10.30 -7.26
C LYS A 157 -2.25 11.68 -7.13
N ILE A 158 -1.89 12.29 -8.25
CA ILE A 158 -1.29 13.64 -8.28
C ILE A 158 -2.23 14.68 -7.64
N ALA A 159 -3.52 14.65 -8.00
CA ALA A 159 -4.51 15.57 -7.44
C ALA A 159 -4.64 15.40 -5.91
N LEU A 160 -4.67 14.16 -5.38
CA LEU A 160 -4.68 13.90 -3.94
C LEU A 160 -3.38 14.37 -3.28
N GLY A 161 -2.21 14.12 -3.89
CA GLY A 161 -0.93 14.62 -3.40
C GLY A 161 -0.94 16.14 -3.23
N ARG A 162 -1.34 16.87 -4.29
CA ARG A 162 -1.44 18.35 -4.26
C ARG A 162 -2.49 18.85 -3.26
N TYR A 163 -3.62 18.15 -3.12
CA TYR A 163 -4.67 18.49 -2.18
C TYR A 163 -4.25 18.32 -0.71
N LEU A 164 -3.40 17.34 -0.44
CA LEU A 164 -2.91 17.02 0.90
C LEU A 164 -1.58 17.70 1.24
N ASP A 165 -1.02 18.46 0.29
CA ASP A 165 0.27 19.13 0.46
C ASP A 165 0.26 20.12 1.64
N GLY A 166 1.19 19.95 2.57
CA GLY A 166 1.29 20.70 3.83
C GLY A 166 0.34 20.23 4.93
N ARG A 167 -0.52 19.24 4.65
CA ARG A 167 -1.49 18.68 5.62
C ARG A 167 -1.09 17.30 6.13
N VAL A 168 -0.23 16.60 5.37
CA VAL A 168 0.35 15.29 5.73
C VAL A 168 1.85 15.32 5.47
N SER A 169 2.58 14.39 6.08
CA SER A 169 4.04 14.29 5.90
C SER A 169 4.42 13.62 4.58
N ALA A 170 3.61 12.65 4.13
CA ALA A 170 3.84 11.96 2.87
C ALA A 170 2.55 11.47 2.22
N VAL A 171 2.52 11.49 0.89
CA VAL A 171 1.53 10.82 0.04
C VAL A 171 2.28 9.90 -0.92
N VAL A 172 1.96 8.62 -0.88
CA VAL A 172 2.55 7.61 -1.76
C VAL A 172 1.44 6.92 -2.55
N GLY A 173 1.68 6.63 -3.81
CA GLY A 173 0.73 5.88 -4.62
C GLY A 173 1.08 4.39 -4.70
N THR A 174 0.05 3.56 -4.88
CA THR A 174 0.13 2.10 -5.09
C THR A 174 -0.87 1.68 -6.18
N HIS A 175 -1.01 0.40 -6.46
CA HIS A 175 -1.94 -0.25 -7.38
C HIS A 175 -1.37 -0.59 -8.76
N THR A 176 -0.66 0.31 -9.44
CA THR A 176 -0.27 0.05 -10.84
C THR A 176 0.89 -0.93 -10.97
N HIS A 177 1.60 -1.23 -9.88
CA HIS A 177 2.75 -2.13 -9.83
C HIS A 177 3.97 -1.66 -10.66
N VAL A 178 3.94 -0.41 -11.15
CA VAL A 178 5.02 0.19 -11.93
C VAL A 178 5.56 1.40 -11.16
N GLN A 179 6.77 1.28 -10.63
CA GLN A 179 7.39 2.37 -9.88
C GLN A 179 7.61 3.58 -10.80
N THR A 180 7.16 4.75 -10.36
CA THR A 180 7.43 6.02 -11.02
C THR A 180 8.72 6.65 -10.51
N ALA A 181 9.25 7.62 -11.26
CA ALA A 181 10.50 8.33 -10.95
C ALA A 181 10.22 9.83 -10.75
N ASP A 182 9.11 10.14 -10.10
CA ASP A 182 8.62 11.50 -9.86
C ASP A 182 8.61 11.85 -8.37
N GLU A 183 9.45 11.17 -7.58
CA GLU A 183 9.59 11.46 -6.16
C GLU A 183 10.05 12.91 -5.95
N GLU A 184 9.26 13.65 -5.19
CA GLU A 184 9.52 15.05 -4.91
C GLU A 184 9.07 15.45 -3.50
N ILE A 185 9.58 16.58 -3.01
CA ILE A 185 8.96 17.29 -1.89
C ILE A 185 8.08 18.38 -2.49
N LEU A 186 6.78 18.31 -2.21
CA LEU A 186 5.79 19.27 -2.68
C LEU A 186 6.03 20.65 -2.05
N PRO A 187 5.51 21.74 -2.66
CA PRO A 187 5.80 23.13 -2.23
C PRO A 187 5.53 23.43 -0.75
N ASN A 188 4.55 22.74 -0.13
CA ASN A 188 4.22 22.92 1.29
C ASN A 188 4.87 21.86 2.21
N GLY A 189 5.81 21.05 1.68
CA GLY A 189 6.66 20.16 2.46
C GLY A 189 6.24 18.69 2.51
N THR A 190 5.15 18.28 1.86
CA THR A 190 4.75 16.87 1.78
C THR A 190 5.64 16.08 0.83
N ALA A 191 6.20 14.95 1.28
CA ALA A 191 6.88 14.01 0.40
C ALA A 191 5.87 13.30 -0.52
N TYR A 192 6.18 13.16 -1.80
CA TYR A 192 5.27 12.60 -2.80
C TYR A 192 5.96 11.66 -3.78
N ILE A 193 5.26 10.60 -4.17
CA ILE A 193 5.57 9.75 -5.32
C ILE A 193 4.27 9.18 -5.89
N THR A 194 4.13 9.16 -7.22
CA THR A 194 2.90 8.70 -7.89
C THR A 194 2.66 7.21 -7.71
N ASP A 195 3.68 6.36 -7.78
CA ASP A 195 3.54 4.92 -7.51
C ASP A 195 4.83 4.31 -6.96
N LEU A 196 4.70 3.52 -5.91
CA LEU A 196 5.82 2.82 -5.26
C LEU A 196 6.33 1.62 -6.06
N GLY A 197 5.56 1.16 -7.04
CA GLY A 197 5.83 -0.09 -7.75
C GLY A 197 5.42 -1.34 -6.98
N MET A 198 6.08 -2.44 -7.23
CA MET A 198 5.73 -3.77 -6.76
C MET A 198 6.91 -4.46 -6.06
N THR A 199 6.66 -5.02 -4.90
CA THR A 199 7.55 -6.00 -4.29
C THR A 199 7.14 -7.39 -4.77
N GLY A 200 7.85 -7.91 -5.78
CA GLY A 200 7.41 -9.13 -6.46
C GLY A 200 8.28 -9.53 -7.66
N PRO A 201 7.79 -10.47 -8.51
CA PRO A 201 8.53 -10.97 -9.66
C PRO A 201 8.65 -9.90 -10.76
N LYS A 202 9.89 -9.66 -11.23
CA LYS A 202 10.18 -8.66 -12.29
C LYS A 202 10.00 -9.20 -13.70
N ASP A 203 10.33 -10.48 -13.94
CA ASP A 203 10.14 -11.12 -15.25
C ASP A 203 8.65 -11.52 -15.41
N SER A 204 7.78 -10.50 -15.48
CA SER A 204 6.33 -10.65 -15.37
C SER A 204 5.59 -9.50 -16.05
N VAL A 205 4.28 -9.64 -16.18
CA VAL A 205 3.37 -8.49 -16.43
C VAL A 205 2.65 -8.19 -15.12
N LEU A 206 3.09 -7.16 -14.41
CA LEU A 206 2.53 -6.74 -13.12
C LEU A 206 2.46 -7.89 -12.08
N GLY A 207 3.50 -8.74 -12.05
CA GLY A 207 3.55 -9.89 -11.15
C GLY A 207 2.93 -11.18 -11.69
N ARG A 208 2.31 -11.16 -12.87
CA ARG A 208 1.64 -12.29 -13.50
C ARG A 208 2.52 -12.91 -14.59
N ASP A 209 2.34 -14.23 -14.80
CA ASP A 209 3.03 -14.95 -15.87
C ASP A 209 2.79 -14.30 -17.24
N VAL A 210 3.87 -14.07 -17.97
CA VAL A 210 3.84 -13.35 -19.25
C VAL A 210 2.98 -14.06 -20.29
N ASN A 211 3.09 -15.39 -20.38
CA ASN A 211 2.37 -16.15 -21.42
C ASN A 211 0.86 -16.12 -21.18
N SER A 212 0.44 -16.24 -19.91
CA SER A 212 -0.98 -16.20 -19.54
C SER A 212 -1.61 -14.84 -19.83
N VAL A 213 -0.86 -13.76 -19.60
CA VAL A 213 -1.32 -12.39 -19.90
C VAL A 213 -1.35 -12.15 -21.39
N LEU A 214 -0.28 -12.48 -22.12
CA LEU A 214 -0.23 -12.35 -23.58
C LEU A 214 -1.35 -13.15 -24.28
N HIS A 215 -1.62 -14.38 -23.82
CA HIS A 215 -2.73 -15.16 -24.36
C HIS A 215 -4.06 -14.40 -24.29
N LYS A 216 -4.37 -13.80 -23.13
CA LYS A 216 -5.59 -13.00 -22.96
C LYS A 216 -5.61 -11.77 -23.88
N PHE A 217 -4.50 -11.03 -23.97
CA PHE A 217 -4.45 -9.82 -24.81
C PHE A 217 -4.53 -10.11 -26.31
N LEU A 218 -3.91 -11.20 -26.76
CA LEU A 218 -3.88 -11.55 -28.17
C LEU A 218 -5.20 -12.21 -28.65
N THR A 219 -5.88 -12.93 -27.76
CA THR A 219 -7.04 -13.72 -28.15
C THR A 219 -8.38 -13.18 -27.65
N GLY A 220 -8.37 -12.33 -26.62
CA GLY A 220 -9.57 -11.91 -25.88
C GLY A 220 -10.18 -13.03 -25.01
N MET A 221 -9.60 -14.24 -25.01
CA MET A 221 -10.14 -15.37 -24.26
C MET A 221 -9.79 -15.27 -22.76
N PRO A 222 -10.66 -15.79 -21.86
CA PRO A 222 -10.33 -15.88 -20.44
C PRO A 222 -9.04 -16.68 -20.22
N SER A 223 -8.18 -16.16 -19.37
CA SER A 223 -6.94 -16.81 -18.94
C SER A 223 -6.79 -16.70 -17.42
N LYS A 224 -6.37 -17.78 -16.77
CA LYS A 224 -6.02 -17.76 -15.35
C LYS A 224 -4.65 -17.12 -15.22
N PHE A 225 -4.58 -15.99 -14.54
CA PHE A 225 -3.33 -15.30 -14.28
C PHE A 225 -2.62 -15.92 -13.07
N GLU A 226 -1.57 -16.67 -13.34
CA GLU A 226 -0.70 -17.22 -12.31
C GLU A 226 0.37 -16.19 -11.89
N ILE A 227 0.91 -16.35 -10.67
CA ILE A 227 2.04 -15.54 -10.24
C ILE A 227 3.28 -15.97 -11.01
N ALA A 228 4.00 -14.99 -11.56
CA ALA A 228 5.26 -15.26 -12.23
C ALA A 228 6.32 -15.77 -11.25
N THR A 229 7.29 -16.52 -11.78
CA THR A 229 8.45 -17.00 -11.06
C THR A 229 9.72 -16.29 -11.55
N GLY A 230 10.87 -16.53 -10.91
CA GLY A 230 12.16 -16.00 -11.36
C GLY A 230 12.66 -14.85 -10.51
N LYS A 231 13.26 -13.85 -11.16
CA LYS A 231 13.89 -12.70 -10.49
C LYS A 231 12.84 -11.86 -9.76
N VAL A 232 13.12 -11.52 -8.50
CA VAL A 232 12.27 -10.67 -7.67
C VAL A 232 12.95 -9.33 -7.38
N ALA A 233 12.13 -8.29 -7.23
CA ALA A 233 12.56 -6.99 -6.72
C ALA A 233 11.79 -6.61 -5.47
N PHE A 234 12.39 -5.75 -4.67
CA PHE A 234 11.75 -4.98 -3.61
C PHE A 234 11.73 -3.52 -4.10
N GLU A 235 10.56 -2.97 -4.32
CA GLU A 235 10.36 -1.58 -4.72
C GLU A 235 9.63 -0.82 -3.60
N GLY A 236 9.93 0.47 -3.48
CA GLY A 236 9.38 1.32 -2.43
C GLY A 236 10.15 2.63 -2.30
N VAL A 237 9.88 3.37 -1.25
CA VAL A 237 10.55 4.65 -0.95
C VAL A 237 11.02 4.70 0.50
N LEU A 238 12.15 5.35 0.73
CA LEU A 238 12.66 5.68 2.06
C LEU A 238 12.47 7.19 2.30
N ILE A 239 11.64 7.53 3.28
CA ILE A 239 11.38 8.91 3.69
C ILE A 239 12.23 9.21 4.95
N THR A 240 12.91 10.34 4.96
CA THR A 240 13.82 10.74 6.05
C THR A 240 13.42 12.07 6.68
#